data_30d3960e3836085752d6b381bf765bfc
#
_entry.id   30d3960e3836085752d6b381bf765bfc
#
_cell.length_a   1.000
_cell.length_b   1.000
_cell.length_c   1.000
_cell.angle_alpha   90.00
_cell.angle_beta   90.00
_cell.angle_gamma   90.00
#
_symmetry.space_group_name_H-M   'P 1'
#
loop_
_entity.id
_entity.type
_entity.pdbx_description
1 polymer ?
#
loop_
_entity_poly.entity_id
_entity_poly.type
_entity_poly.pdbx_seq_one_letter_code
_entity_poly.pdbx_strand_id
1 'polypeptide(L)'
;HSTSRRQRQMCIETGYNIILKKPINIGIAVSLNDGNLIVPVIHDADKLNLSGLASQIDTLAAKARENKLAPDSIQGGTFTITNFGTFKSLFGTPIINQPQVAILAVGYIEKKPAVVETPEGDTIAIRHKMYLSLSYDHRIVDGALAGAFLRSIADELENWNA
;
A
#
# COMPACT_ATOMS: atom_id res chain seq x y z
N HIS A 1 11.80 -12.47 11.33
CA HIS A 1 13.04 -12.27 10.55
C HIS A 1 12.95 -12.67 9.06
N SER A 2 11.83 -13.25 8.61
CA SER A 2 11.66 -13.76 7.23
C SER A 2 10.94 -12.78 6.30
N THR A 3 10.18 -11.82 6.82
CA THR A 3 9.33 -10.92 6.04
C THR A 3 10.10 -9.87 5.25
N SER A 4 11.24 -9.40 5.74
CA SER A 4 11.99 -8.32 5.06
C SER A 4 12.62 -8.74 3.71
N ARG A 5 12.83 -10.04 3.48
CA ARG A 5 13.35 -10.53 2.20
C ARG A 5 12.29 -10.68 1.11
N ARG A 6 11.01 -10.85 1.48
CA ARG A 6 9.91 -11.06 0.52
C ARG A 6 9.32 -9.75 -0.01
N GLN A 7 9.57 -8.63 0.64
CA GLN A 7 9.13 -7.29 0.21
C GLN A 7 10.00 -6.67 -0.88
N ARG A 8 11.03 -7.35 -1.36
CA ARG A 8 11.84 -6.88 -2.49
C ARG A 8 11.06 -7.07 -3.77
N GLN A 9 10.50 -5.98 -4.25
CA GLN A 9 9.64 -5.99 -5.42
C GLN A 9 10.41 -6.22 -6.69
N MET A 10 9.82 -7.04 -7.55
CA MET A 10 10.28 -7.34 -8.89
C MET A 10 9.69 -6.30 -9.85
N CYS A 11 10.53 -5.63 -10.63
CA CYS A 11 10.08 -4.82 -11.77
C CYS A 11 10.43 -5.54 -13.06
N ILE A 12 9.53 -5.54 -14.05
CA ILE A 12 9.80 -6.06 -15.38
C ILE A 12 10.36 -4.92 -16.23
N GLU A 13 11.55 -5.10 -16.80
CA GLU A 13 11.92 -4.45 -18.04
C GLU A 13 11.60 -5.37 -19.23
N THR A 14 11.31 -4.78 -20.37
CA THR A 14 10.96 -5.47 -21.61
C THR A 14 11.96 -6.55 -21.95
N GLY A 15 11.57 -7.83 -21.76
CA GLY A 15 12.43 -8.98 -22.01
C GLY A 15 12.15 -10.13 -21.02
N TYR A 16 12.96 -11.16 -21.08
CA TYR A 16 12.85 -12.36 -20.23
C TYR A 16 13.56 -12.21 -18.87
N ASN A 17 13.94 -11.00 -18.47
CA ASN A 17 14.70 -10.76 -17.24
C ASN A 17 13.83 -10.19 -16.13
N ILE A 18 13.94 -10.74 -14.93
CA ILE A 18 13.33 -10.22 -13.72
C ILE A 18 14.38 -9.40 -12.96
N ILE A 19 14.07 -8.11 -12.73
CA ILE A 19 14.96 -7.21 -11.99
C ILE A 19 14.49 -7.11 -10.54
N LEU A 20 15.35 -7.51 -9.60
CA LEU A 20 15.13 -7.33 -8.18
C LEU A 20 15.66 -5.97 -7.73
N LYS A 21 14.76 -5.05 -7.40
CA LYS A 21 15.14 -3.75 -6.83
C LYS A 21 15.40 -3.88 -5.33
N LYS A 22 16.54 -3.31 -4.87
CA LYS A 22 16.92 -3.34 -3.44
C LYS A 22 16.23 -2.25 -2.62
N PRO A 23 16.10 -1.00 -3.10
CA PRO A 23 15.43 0.07 -2.35
C PRO A 23 13.94 -0.23 -2.17
N ILE A 24 13.40 0.18 -1.01
CA ILE A 24 11.95 0.15 -0.75
C ILE A 24 11.43 1.57 -0.87
N ASN A 25 10.91 1.89 -2.04
CA ASN A 25 10.40 3.21 -2.38
C ASN A 25 8.88 3.13 -2.56
N ILE A 26 8.14 3.77 -1.67
CA ILE A 26 6.68 3.67 -1.63
C ILE A 26 6.04 4.88 -2.29
N GLY A 27 5.32 4.63 -3.39
CA GLY A 27 4.45 5.63 -4.01
C GLY A 27 3.14 5.77 -3.25
N ILE A 28 2.70 6.98 -3.00
CA ILE A 28 1.41 7.28 -2.37
C ILE A 28 0.53 8.01 -3.38
N ALA A 29 -0.62 7.44 -3.72
CA ALA A 29 -1.54 8.07 -4.65
C ALA A 29 -2.21 9.30 -4.00
N VAL A 30 -2.00 10.47 -4.59
CA VAL A 30 -2.56 11.75 -4.12
C VAL A 30 -3.50 12.31 -5.16
N SER A 31 -4.74 12.57 -4.77
CA SER A 31 -5.72 13.30 -5.61
C SER A 31 -5.41 14.79 -5.60
N LEU A 32 -5.39 15.38 -6.79
CA LEU A 32 -5.20 16.80 -7.01
C LEU A 32 -6.55 17.54 -7.05
N ASN A 33 -6.50 18.87 -6.94
CA ASN A 33 -7.70 19.72 -6.91
C ASN A 33 -8.49 19.72 -8.24
N ASP A 34 -7.83 19.38 -9.33
CA ASP A 34 -8.41 19.27 -10.67
C ASP A 34 -8.99 17.89 -11.00
N GLY A 35 -8.99 16.97 -10.02
CA GLY A 35 -9.44 15.58 -10.18
C GLY A 35 -8.40 14.63 -10.75
N ASN A 36 -7.22 15.11 -11.11
CA ASN A 36 -6.10 14.27 -11.53
C ASN A 36 -5.46 13.55 -10.34
N LEU A 37 -4.68 12.51 -10.64
CA LEU A 37 -3.94 11.72 -9.68
C LEU A 37 -2.45 11.83 -9.96
N ILE A 38 -1.66 12.01 -8.90
CA ILE A 38 -0.20 11.92 -8.95
C ILE A 38 0.30 10.98 -7.87
N VAL A 39 1.44 10.35 -8.11
CA VAL A 39 2.01 9.35 -7.18
C VAL A 39 3.41 9.77 -6.75
N PRO A 40 3.52 10.70 -5.78
CA PRO A 40 4.82 10.98 -5.18
C PRO A 40 5.39 9.77 -4.46
N VAL A 41 6.71 9.69 -4.39
CA VAL A 41 7.47 8.54 -3.90
C VAL A 41 8.25 8.90 -2.64
N ILE A 42 8.08 8.11 -1.60
CA ILE A 42 8.92 8.12 -0.40
C ILE A 42 10.07 7.17 -0.65
N HIS A 43 11.26 7.70 -0.82
CA HIS A 43 12.47 6.91 -1.03
C HIS A 43 12.96 6.31 0.28
N ASP A 44 13.50 5.07 0.20
CA ASP A 44 14.05 4.34 1.35
C ASP A 44 13.09 4.32 2.56
N ALA A 45 11.81 4.03 2.31
CA ALA A 45 10.75 4.06 3.32
C ALA A 45 11.02 3.12 4.49
N ASP A 46 11.79 2.06 4.28
CA ASP A 46 12.24 1.10 5.29
C ASP A 46 13.22 1.67 6.32
N LYS A 47 13.81 2.84 6.04
CA LYS A 47 14.72 3.55 6.93
C LYS A 47 14.02 4.56 7.83
N LEU A 48 12.73 4.82 7.60
CA LEU A 48 11.94 5.78 8.34
C LEU A 48 11.10 5.09 9.43
N ASN A 49 10.95 5.77 10.56
CA ASN A 49 9.97 5.40 11.57
C ASN A 49 8.58 5.93 11.20
N LEU A 50 7.55 5.55 11.96
CA LEU A 50 6.17 5.95 11.70
C LEU A 50 5.97 7.47 11.59
N SER A 51 6.55 8.24 12.50
CA SER A 51 6.48 9.71 12.48
C SER A 51 7.17 10.30 11.23
N GLY A 52 8.30 9.74 10.85
CA GLY A 52 9.02 10.13 9.63
C GLY A 52 8.21 9.85 8.38
N LEU A 53 7.58 8.66 8.29
CA LEU A 53 6.69 8.31 7.18
C LEU A 53 5.49 9.25 7.11
N ALA A 54 4.81 9.51 8.23
CA ALA A 54 3.68 10.43 8.28
C ALA A 54 4.06 11.84 7.80
N SER A 55 5.17 12.38 8.31
CA SER A 55 5.68 13.70 7.91
C SER A 55 6.03 13.77 6.41
N GLN A 56 6.61 12.71 5.86
CA GLN A 56 6.92 12.64 4.43
C GLN A 56 5.65 12.59 3.58
N ILE A 57 4.64 11.80 3.99
CA ILE A 57 3.35 11.73 3.30
C ILE A 57 2.70 13.10 3.25
N ASP A 58 2.60 13.80 4.40
CA ASP A 58 1.98 15.12 4.47
C ASP A 58 2.71 16.14 3.62
N THR A 59 4.05 16.16 3.68
CA THR A 59 4.88 17.07 2.90
C THR A 59 4.72 16.84 1.39
N LEU A 60 4.77 15.58 0.95
CA LEU A 60 4.64 15.25 -0.46
C LEU A 60 3.21 15.51 -0.97
N ALA A 61 2.19 15.22 -0.17
CA ALA A 61 0.81 15.49 -0.52
C ALA A 61 0.53 17.01 -0.65
N ALA A 62 1.08 17.83 0.25
CA ALA A 62 0.97 19.28 0.17
C ALA A 62 1.65 19.82 -1.10
N LYS A 63 2.91 19.42 -1.36
CA LYS A 63 3.65 19.80 -2.57
C LYS A 63 2.94 19.35 -3.85
N ALA A 64 2.32 18.16 -3.84
CA ALA A 64 1.55 17.65 -4.96
C ALA A 64 0.37 18.59 -5.31
N ARG A 65 -0.44 18.98 -4.30
CA ARG A 65 -1.60 19.85 -4.48
C ARG A 65 -1.23 21.27 -4.89
N GLU A 66 -0.01 21.72 -4.54
CA GLU A 66 0.54 23.02 -4.92
C GLU A 66 1.31 22.97 -6.26
N ASN A 67 1.35 21.84 -6.96
CA ASN A 67 2.15 21.63 -8.18
C ASN A 67 3.64 21.95 -8.00
N LYS A 68 4.20 21.68 -6.79
CA LYS A 68 5.59 21.95 -6.43
C LYS A 68 6.44 20.69 -6.25
N LEU A 69 6.00 19.56 -6.79
CA LEU A 69 6.80 18.33 -6.75
C LEU A 69 7.99 18.44 -7.69
N ALA A 70 9.17 18.06 -7.18
CA ALA A 70 10.35 17.89 -8.02
C ALA A 70 10.19 16.62 -8.90
N PRO A 71 10.75 16.57 -10.11
CA PRO A 71 10.69 15.40 -10.98
C PRO A 71 11.17 14.10 -10.29
N ASP A 72 12.19 14.18 -9.47
CA ASP A 72 12.71 13.03 -8.72
C ASP A 72 11.73 12.51 -7.66
N SER A 73 10.81 13.36 -7.20
CA SER A 73 9.81 12.97 -6.20
C SER A 73 8.69 12.08 -6.74
N ILE A 74 8.63 11.85 -8.06
CA ILE A 74 7.60 11.02 -8.71
C ILE A 74 8.19 9.81 -9.44
N GLN A 75 9.51 9.60 -9.34
CA GLN A 75 10.23 8.52 -10.01
C GLN A 75 10.79 7.51 -9.01
N GLY A 76 11.18 6.35 -9.51
CA GLY A 76 11.89 5.35 -8.72
C GLY A 76 11.05 4.59 -7.70
N GLY A 77 9.72 4.75 -7.71
CA GLY A 77 8.81 3.96 -6.87
C GLY A 77 8.92 2.47 -7.16
N THR A 78 8.82 1.65 -6.11
CA THR A 78 8.85 0.18 -6.22
C THR A 78 7.53 -0.47 -5.84
N PHE A 79 6.66 0.24 -5.16
CA PHE A 79 5.31 -0.18 -4.78
C PHE A 79 4.43 1.05 -4.59
N THR A 80 3.15 0.94 -4.89
CA THR A 80 2.21 2.04 -4.71
C THR A 80 1.12 1.66 -3.72
N ILE A 81 0.72 2.63 -2.89
CA ILE A 81 -0.45 2.53 -2.02
C ILE A 81 -1.44 3.59 -2.46
N THR A 82 -2.70 3.19 -2.64
CA THR A 82 -3.82 4.09 -2.93
C THR A 82 -4.93 3.92 -1.91
N ASN A 83 -5.70 4.96 -1.65
CA ASN A 83 -6.77 4.95 -0.66
C ASN A 83 -8.10 5.36 -1.32
N PHE A 84 -9.02 4.40 -1.45
CA PHE A 84 -10.39 4.65 -1.91
C PHE A 84 -11.36 5.00 -0.77
N GLY A 85 -10.94 4.75 0.47
CA GLY A 85 -11.77 4.96 1.64
C GLY A 85 -12.15 6.42 1.87
N THR A 86 -11.34 7.37 1.38
CA THR A 86 -11.67 8.79 1.40
C THR A 86 -12.94 9.12 0.63
N PHE A 87 -13.31 8.32 -0.37
CA PHE A 87 -14.55 8.40 -1.14
C PHE A 87 -15.64 7.44 -0.65
N LYS A 88 -15.45 6.84 0.54
CA LYS A 88 -16.36 5.83 1.13
C LYS A 88 -16.50 4.56 0.27
N SER A 89 -15.55 4.27 -0.61
CA SER A 89 -15.52 3.03 -1.35
C SER A 89 -14.96 1.90 -0.49
N LEU A 90 -15.67 0.77 -0.45
CA LEU A 90 -15.28 -0.38 0.38
C LEU A 90 -14.02 -1.08 -0.15
N PHE A 91 -13.98 -1.29 -1.46
CA PHE A 91 -12.85 -1.92 -2.15
C PHE A 91 -12.76 -1.42 -3.59
N GLY A 92 -11.66 -1.71 -4.25
CA GLY A 92 -11.45 -1.37 -5.65
C GLY A 92 -10.29 -2.19 -6.24
N THR A 93 -10.19 -2.16 -7.56
CA THR A 93 -9.13 -2.81 -8.31
C THR A 93 -8.25 -1.73 -8.95
N PRO A 94 -7.20 -1.26 -8.26
CA PRO A 94 -6.34 -0.22 -8.79
C PRO A 94 -5.52 -0.73 -9.98
N ILE A 95 -5.20 0.19 -10.90
CA ILE A 95 -4.30 -0.09 -12.01
C ILE A 95 -2.86 0.05 -11.53
N ILE A 96 -2.03 -0.93 -11.88
CA ILE A 96 -0.61 -0.95 -11.51
C ILE A 96 0.12 0.23 -12.14
N ASN A 97 0.87 0.97 -11.34
CA ASN A 97 1.72 2.07 -11.80
C ASN A 97 3.04 1.49 -12.37
N GLN A 98 3.04 1.22 -13.66
CA GLN A 98 4.22 0.65 -14.33
C GLN A 98 5.47 1.55 -14.20
N PRO A 99 6.70 0.97 -14.07
CA PRO A 99 7.05 -0.45 -14.19
C PRO A 99 6.97 -1.25 -12.87
N GLN A 100 6.23 -0.78 -11.87
CA GLN A 100 5.98 -1.54 -10.65
C GLN A 100 5.15 -2.79 -10.97
N VAL A 101 5.20 -3.79 -10.07
CA VAL A 101 4.50 -5.07 -10.29
C VAL A 101 3.26 -5.24 -9.42
N ALA A 102 3.03 -4.34 -8.48
CA ALA A 102 1.86 -4.42 -7.62
C ALA A 102 1.49 -3.05 -7.04
N ILE A 103 0.21 -2.93 -6.68
CA ILE A 103 -0.37 -1.78 -5.99
C ILE A 103 -1.37 -2.26 -4.95
N LEU A 104 -1.30 -1.68 -3.75
CA LEU A 104 -2.23 -1.94 -2.65
C LEU A 104 -3.28 -0.84 -2.61
N ALA A 105 -4.54 -1.23 -2.53
CA ALA A 105 -5.64 -0.32 -2.27
C ALA A 105 -6.19 -0.53 -0.85
N VAL A 106 -6.40 0.59 -0.15
CA VAL A 106 -7.00 0.66 1.17
C VAL A 106 -8.44 1.15 1.01
N GLY A 107 -9.39 0.36 1.52
CA GLY A 107 -10.81 0.68 1.48
C GLY A 107 -11.27 1.55 2.64
N TYR A 108 -12.57 1.81 2.67
CA TYR A 108 -13.21 2.59 3.73
C TYR A 108 -13.17 1.84 5.07
N ILE A 109 -12.80 2.57 6.12
CA ILE A 109 -12.83 2.04 7.50
C ILE A 109 -14.20 2.29 8.08
N GLU A 110 -14.94 1.24 8.39
CA GLU A 110 -16.29 1.33 8.95
C GLU A 110 -16.48 0.44 10.18
N LYS A 111 -17.42 0.86 11.05
CA LYS A 111 -17.81 0.05 12.21
C LYS A 111 -18.81 -1.02 11.76
N LYS A 112 -18.48 -2.29 11.99
CA LYS A 112 -19.34 -3.42 11.71
C LYS A 112 -19.42 -4.41 12.87
N PRO A 113 -20.53 -5.12 13.05
CA PRO A 113 -20.56 -6.25 13.96
C PRO A 113 -19.60 -7.33 13.47
N ALA A 114 -18.87 -7.90 14.37
CA ALA A 114 -17.93 -8.99 14.11
C ALA A 114 -18.03 -10.04 15.20
N VAL A 115 -17.86 -11.29 14.83
CA VAL A 115 -17.67 -12.37 15.77
C VAL A 115 -16.31 -12.21 16.41
N VAL A 116 -16.26 -12.32 17.74
CA VAL A 116 -15.04 -12.35 18.53
C VAL A 116 -15.04 -13.63 19.33
N GLU A 117 -14.04 -14.45 19.11
CA GLU A 117 -13.81 -15.68 19.89
C GLU A 117 -13.32 -15.32 21.28
N THR A 118 -13.98 -15.85 22.30
CA THR A 118 -13.58 -15.70 23.70
C THR A 118 -13.48 -17.09 24.35
N PRO A 119 -12.77 -17.24 25.48
CA PRO A 119 -12.71 -18.50 26.19
C PRO A 119 -14.08 -19.09 26.58
N GLU A 120 -15.09 -18.23 26.74
CA GLU A 120 -16.48 -18.60 27.08
C GLU A 120 -17.36 -18.87 25.86
N GLY A 121 -16.80 -18.71 24.62
CA GLY A 121 -17.50 -18.88 23.36
C GLY A 121 -17.54 -17.62 22.49
N ASP A 122 -18.18 -17.72 21.34
CA ASP A 122 -18.26 -16.64 20.37
C ASP A 122 -19.20 -15.53 20.85
N THR A 123 -18.75 -14.29 20.74
CA THR A 123 -19.54 -13.10 21.03
C THR A 123 -19.58 -12.16 19.83
N ILE A 124 -20.56 -11.26 19.78
CA ILE A 124 -20.64 -10.21 18.75
C ILE A 124 -20.17 -8.90 19.36
N ALA A 125 -19.14 -8.31 18.74
CA ALA A 125 -18.64 -7.00 19.11
C ALA A 125 -18.56 -6.06 17.91
N ILE A 126 -18.61 -4.75 18.15
CA ILE A 126 -18.38 -3.73 17.13
C ILE A 126 -16.87 -3.60 16.91
N ARG A 127 -16.45 -3.74 15.66
CA ARG A 127 -15.05 -3.59 15.25
C ARG A 127 -14.95 -2.65 14.06
N HIS A 128 -13.82 -1.94 13.98
CA HIS A 128 -13.45 -1.24 12.76
C HIS A 128 -12.97 -2.28 11.74
N LYS A 129 -13.59 -2.28 10.57
CA LYS A 129 -13.24 -3.19 9.47
C LYS A 129 -12.89 -2.41 8.23
N MET A 130 -11.93 -2.92 7.48
CA MET A 130 -11.43 -2.34 6.25
C MET A 130 -11.08 -3.46 5.27
N TYR A 131 -11.34 -3.24 3.99
CA TYR A 131 -10.88 -4.14 2.94
C TYR A 131 -9.52 -3.66 2.40
N LEU A 132 -8.63 -4.61 2.15
CA LEU A 132 -7.40 -4.42 1.42
C LEU A 132 -7.52 -5.14 0.08
N SER A 133 -7.16 -4.46 -1.00
CA SER A 133 -7.14 -5.03 -2.35
C SER A 133 -5.75 -4.91 -2.94
N LEU A 134 -5.23 -5.99 -3.51
CA LEU A 134 -3.92 -6.02 -4.14
C LEU A 134 -4.08 -6.35 -5.63
N SER A 135 -3.69 -5.43 -6.50
CA SER A 135 -3.49 -5.72 -7.92
C SER A 135 -2.02 -6.02 -8.17
N TYR A 136 -1.72 -7.08 -8.93
CA TYR A 136 -0.35 -7.49 -9.18
C TYR A 136 -0.18 -8.09 -10.59
N ASP A 137 1.04 -8.03 -11.11
CA ASP A 137 1.40 -8.63 -12.38
C ASP A 137 1.60 -10.14 -12.21
N HIS A 138 0.63 -10.92 -12.69
CA HIS A 138 0.64 -12.38 -12.51
C HIS A 138 1.73 -13.11 -13.29
N ARG A 139 2.45 -12.40 -14.16
CA ARG A 139 3.63 -12.95 -14.84
C ARG A 139 4.82 -13.13 -13.90
N ILE A 140 4.84 -12.36 -12.78
CA ILE A 140 5.94 -12.34 -11.81
C ILE A 140 5.49 -12.79 -10.43
N VAL A 141 4.28 -12.40 -10.03
CA VAL A 141 3.70 -12.67 -8.71
C VAL A 141 2.60 -13.70 -8.88
N ASP A 142 2.71 -14.82 -8.20
CA ASP A 142 1.65 -15.83 -8.15
C ASP A 142 0.63 -15.54 -7.03
N GLY A 143 -0.48 -16.30 -7.05
CA GLY A 143 -1.55 -16.13 -6.08
C GLY A 143 -1.11 -16.46 -4.64
N ALA A 144 -0.20 -17.41 -4.46
CA ALA A 144 0.30 -17.79 -3.15
C ALA A 144 1.15 -16.67 -2.53
N LEU A 145 2.04 -16.07 -3.32
CA LEU A 145 2.86 -14.94 -2.88
C LEU A 145 2.01 -13.70 -2.59
N ALA A 146 1.06 -13.38 -3.49
CA ALA A 146 0.15 -12.24 -3.32
C ALA A 146 -0.72 -12.40 -2.06
N GLY A 147 -1.30 -13.58 -1.86
CA GLY A 147 -2.12 -13.89 -0.70
C GLY A 147 -1.32 -13.84 0.61
N ALA A 148 -0.12 -14.44 0.64
CA ALA A 148 0.76 -14.40 1.81
C ALA A 148 1.21 -12.96 2.14
N PHE A 149 1.49 -12.14 1.13
CA PHE A 149 1.85 -10.73 1.32
C PHE A 149 0.68 -9.93 1.92
N LEU A 150 -0.53 -10.08 1.36
CA LEU A 150 -1.72 -9.38 1.83
C LEU A 150 -2.08 -9.81 3.26
N ARG A 151 -1.98 -11.11 3.56
CA ARG A 151 -2.20 -11.64 4.91
C ARG A 151 -1.20 -11.07 5.90
N SER A 152 0.09 -10.98 5.54
CA SER A 152 1.11 -10.38 6.40
C SER A 152 0.81 -8.92 6.76
N ILE A 153 0.28 -8.13 5.80
CA ILE A 153 -0.13 -6.74 6.08
C ILE A 153 -1.33 -6.72 7.04
N ALA A 154 -2.31 -7.58 6.81
CA ALA A 154 -3.49 -7.66 7.68
C ALA A 154 -3.09 -8.05 9.11
N ASP A 155 -2.24 -9.05 9.27
CA ASP A 155 -1.75 -9.50 10.58
C ASP A 155 -1.01 -8.39 11.34
N GLU A 156 -0.16 -7.61 10.64
CA GLU A 156 0.55 -6.48 11.25
C GLU A 156 -0.44 -5.37 11.71
N LEU A 157 -1.48 -5.10 10.92
CA LEU A 157 -2.49 -4.11 11.27
C LEU A 157 -3.40 -4.58 12.42
N GLU A 158 -3.78 -5.85 12.44
CA GLU A 158 -4.64 -6.44 13.47
C GLU A 158 -3.92 -6.57 14.82
N ASN A 159 -2.61 -6.80 14.82
CA ASN A 159 -1.79 -6.96 16.01
C ASN A 159 -1.00 -5.69 16.38
N TRP A 160 -1.33 -4.55 15.77
CA TRP A 160 -0.64 -3.30 16.04
C TRP A 160 -0.87 -2.85 17.48
N ASN A 161 0.21 -2.78 18.25
CA ASN A 161 0.24 -2.19 19.58
C ASN A 161 0.91 -0.81 19.48
N ALA A 162 0.12 0.24 19.62
CA ALA A 162 0.60 1.62 19.61
C ALA A 162 1.28 2.01 20.94
#